data_cefca07fa98675ad7756d9f7825f02a1
#
_entry.id   cefca07fa98675ad7756d9f7825f02a1
#
_cell.length_a   1.000
_cell.length_b   1.000
_cell.length_c   1.000
_cell.angle_alpha   90.00
_cell.angle_beta   90.00
_cell.angle_gamma   90.00
#
_symmetry.space_group_name_H-M   'P 1'
#
loop_
_entity.id
_entity.type
_entity.pdbx_description
1 polymer ?
#
loop_
_entity_poly.entity_id
_entity_poly.type
_entity_poly.pdbx_seq_one_letter_code
_entity_poly.pdbx_strand_id
1 'polypeptide(L)'
;MTKVAMIGAGEIGRAIGKILASAGHKVTYWDKNESLIFDMGEKCLSLPEALAEAETVFFCVPSWSLGEALAFTAPYFKKGTVAVSVTKGIGENNKLLVDEALKKALPTGAPTVVLSGAMIAEELLAGHGGMAVAASPNKKAAGQVADLFADTSIKVTIVADARGVAAAGVLKNIYALSLGIADGLGWGRNEQGFLMAQALQEMSKLMVWLGGKKATLFEPAILADFFATSTSKDSANKQAGIELAKHGSALIKSESVASLPALVKIVGRDKVKKLPILFTLGRVVLGKIEAEKAFEDLKKL
;
A
#
# COMPACT_ATOMS: atom_id res chain seq x y z
N MET A 1 22.59 14.24 -6.88
CA MET A 1 22.77 12.77 -6.80
C MET A 1 22.63 12.36 -5.35
N THR A 2 21.62 11.55 -5.00
CA THR A 2 21.33 11.06 -3.64
C THR A 2 21.58 9.56 -3.60
N LYS A 3 21.99 9.03 -2.43
CA LYS A 3 22.21 7.60 -2.23
C LYS A 3 20.95 6.97 -1.63
N VAL A 4 20.37 6.02 -2.32
CA VAL A 4 19.08 5.40 -2.00
C VAL A 4 19.27 3.90 -1.81
N ALA A 5 18.75 3.34 -0.72
CA ALA A 5 18.69 1.90 -0.52
C ALA A 5 17.24 1.40 -0.68
N MET A 6 17.08 0.34 -1.45
CA MET A 6 15.79 -0.34 -1.66
C MET A 6 15.78 -1.63 -0.82
N ILE A 7 14.92 -1.69 0.17
CA ILE A 7 14.67 -2.90 0.98
C ILE A 7 13.42 -3.58 0.42
N GLY A 8 13.64 -4.69 -0.27
CA GLY A 8 12.65 -5.37 -1.10
C GLY A 8 12.90 -5.12 -2.59
N ALA A 9 13.34 -6.16 -3.31
CA ALA A 9 13.61 -6.17 -4.75
C ALA A 9 12.46 -6.81 -5.56
N GLY A 10 11.24 -6.82 -5.03
CA GLY A 10 10.03 -7.19 -5.76
C GLY A 10 9.67 -6.15 -6.83
N GLU A 11 8.53 -6.34 -7.51
CA GLU A 11 8.09 -5.53 -8.65
C GLU A 11 8.17 -4.03 -8.39
N ILE A 12 7.55 -3.53 -7.31
CA ILE A 12 7.53 -2.09 -7.01
C ILE A 12 8.91 -1.56 -6.60
N GLY A 13 9.72 -2.35 -5.88
CA GLY A 13 11.08 -1.96 -5.51
C GLY A 13 11.98 -1.83 -6.73
N ARG A 14 11.87 -2.76 -7.68
CA ARG A 14 12.58 -2.71 -8.97
C ARG A 14 12.14 -1.50 -9.80
N ALA A 15 10.83 -1.27 -9.90
CA ALA A 15 10.28 -0.17 -10.70
C ALA A 15 10.75 1.19 -10.18
N ILE A 16 10.57 1.46 -8.88
CA ILE A 16 11.01 2.71 -8.26
C ILE A 16 12.53 2.86 -8.34
N GLY A 17 13.29 1.83 -7.99
CA GLY A 17 14.73 1.89 -7.99
C GLY A 17 15.32 2.15 -9.39
N LYS A 18 14.76 1.51 -10.44
CA LYS A 18 15.16 1.76 -11.85
C LYS A 18 14.86 3.21 -12.27
N ILE A 19 13.70 3.74 -11.88
CA ILE A 19 13.33 5.13 -12.18
C ILE A 19 14.30 6.10 -11.50
N LEU A 20 14.60 5.89 -10.22
CA LEU A 20 15.55 6.73 -9.48
C LEU A 20 16.98 6.62 -10.02
N ALA A 21 17.43 5.43 -10.41
CA ALA A 21 18.73 5.24 -11.06
C ALA A 21 18.81 5.98 -12.39
N SER A 22 17.74 5.92 -13.21
CA SER A 22 17.65 6.66 -14.47
C SER A 22 17.65 8.18 -14.30
N ALA A 23 17.19 8.68 -13.15
CA ALA A 23 17.27 10.10 -12.76
C ALA A 23 18.64 10.49 -12.15
N GLY A 24 19.64 9.59 -12.19
CA GLY A 24 21.01 9.87 -11.74
C GLY A 24 21.25 9.68 -10.23
N HIS A 25 20.35 9.03 -9.51
CA HIS A 25 20.59 8.65 -8.11
C HIS A 25 21.40 7.35 -8.02
N LYS A 26 22.19 7.19 -6.96
CA LYS A 26 22.89 5.93 -6.67
C LYS A 26 21.95 5.01 -5.91
N VAL A 27 21.51 3.92 -6.52
CA VAL A 27 20.57 2.96 -5.92
C VAL A 27 21.32 1.70 -5.53
N THR A 28 21.05 1.20 -4.34
CA THR A 28 21.46 -0.12 -3.85
C THR A 28 20.24 -0.94 -3.50
N TYR A 29 20.33 -2.27 -3.61
CA TYR A 29 19.23 -3.18 -3.32
C TYR A 29 19.62 -4.18 -2.24
N TRP A 30 18.65 -4.53 -1.43
CA TRP A 30 18.72 -5.66 -0.52
C TRP A 30 17.36 -6.38 -0.48
N ASP A 31 17.41 -7.69 -0.62
CA ASP A 31 16.26 -8.57 -0.42
C ASP A 31 16.75 -9.86 0.23
N LYS A 32 15.94 -10.48 1.09
CA LYS A 32 16.26 -11.78 1.68
C LYS A 32 16.25 -12.91 0.64
N ASN A 33 15.55 -12.70 -0.47
CA ASN A 33 15.63 -13.56 -1.65
C ASN A 33 16.60 -12.93 -2.67
N GLU A 34 17.86 -13.30 -2.58
CA GLU A 34 18.93 -12.77 -3.43
C GLU A 34 18.70 -12.99 -4.92
N SER A 35 17.93 -14.04 -5.33
CA SER A 35 17.62 -14.28 -6.73
C SER A 35 16.92 -13.10 -7.38
N LEU A 36 16.10 -12.37 -6.63
CA LEU A 36 15.45 -11.17 -7.12
C LEU A 36 16.44 -10.05 -7.52
N ILE A 37 17.59 -9.99 -6.88
CA ILE A 37 18.65 -9.00 -7.16
C ILE A 37 19.49 -9.48 -8.35
N PHE A 38 19.85 -10.77 -8.39
CA PHE A 38 20.59 -11.37 -9.51
C PHE A 38 19.85 -11.23 -10.83
N ASP A 39 18.53 -11.45 -10.84
CA ASP A 39 17.67 -11.32 -12.02
C ASP A 39 17.67 -9.88 -12.60
N MET A 40 18.07 -8.88 -11.81
CA MET A 40 18.23 -7.49 -12.25
C MET A 40 19.63 -7.19 -12.80
N GLY A 41 20.57 -8.12 -12.68
CA GLY A 41 21.99 -7.89 -12.98
C GLY A 41 22.71 -7.01 -11.96
N GLU A 42 22.11 -6.83 -10.78
CA GLU A 42 22.66 -6.01 -9.70
C GLU A 42 23.51 -6.85 -8.72
N LYS A 43 24.43 -6.18 -8.03
CA LYS A 43 25.26 -6.82 -7.02
C LYS A 43 24.46 -7.08 -5.75
N CYS A 44 24.44 -8.34 -5.28
CA CYS A 44 23.96 -8.65 -3.95
C CYS A 44 24.89 -8.07 -2.89
N LEU A 45 24.33 -7.20 -2.05
CA LEU A 45 25.03 -6.59 -0.91
C LEU A 45 24.50 -7.19 0.38
N SER A 46 25.34 -7.32 1.38
CA SER A 46 24.85 -7.51 2.75
C SER A 46 24.02 -6.29 3.18
N LEU A 47 23.12 -6.47 4.15
CA LEU A 47 22.27 -5.37 4.62
C LEU A 47 23.07 -4.16 5.14
N PRO A 48 24.16 -4.35 5.94
CA PRO A 48 25.04 -3.23 6.34
C PRO A 48 25.64 -2.49 5.15
N GLU A 49 26.09 -3.21 4.09
CA GLU A 49 26.68 -2.58 2.90
C GLU A 49 25.63 -1.78 2.13
N ALA A 50 24.43 -2.33 1.94
CA ALA A 50 23.34 -1.65 1.24
C ALA A 50 22.92 -0.34 1.94
N LEU A 51 22.99 -0.30 3.30
CA LEU A 51 22.62 0.84 4.11
C LEU A 51 23.78 1.78 4.43
N ALA A 52 25.04 1.39 4.14
CA ALA A 52 26.24 2.10 4.61
C ALA A 52 26.28 3.58 4.25
N GLU A 53 25.80 3.94 3.08
CA GLU A 53 25.83 5.31 2.57
C GLU A 53 24.43 5.88 2.28
N ALA A 54 23.35 5.14 2.61
CA ALA A 54 22.00 5.53 2.27
C ALA A 54 21.53 6.80 3.01
N GLU A 55 21.12 7.80 2.26
CA GLU A 55 20.46 9.01 2.74
C GLU A 55 18.94 8.80 2.83
N THR A 56 18.41 7.91 1.97
CA THR A 56 17.01 7.52 1.95
C THR A 56 16.90 6.01 1.81
N VAL A 57 16.06 5.38 2.63
CA VAL A 57 15.79 3.93 2.61
C VAL A 57 14.33 3.70 2.28
N PHE A 58 14.06 3.01 1.18
CA PHE A 58 12.72 2.61 0.77
C PHE A 58 12.41 1.20 1.25
N PHE A 59 11.31 1.03 1.96
CA PHE A 59 10.72 -0.27 2.29
C PHE A 59 9.66 -0.62 1.25
N CYS A 60 10.02 -1.55 0.36
CA CYS A 60 9.21 -2.00 -0.78
C CYS A 60 8.76 -3.46 -0.59
N VAL A 61 8.37 -3.80 0.61
CA VAL A 61 7.97 -5.16 1.00
C VAL A 61 6.46 -5.22 1.29
N PRO A 62 5.83 -6.41 1.18
CA PRO A 62 4.44 -6.58 1.59
C PRO A 62 4.24 -6.32 3.09
N SER A 63 2.99 -6.01 3.50
CA SER A 63 2.67 -5.66 4.89
C SER A 63 3.03 -6.74 5.90
N TRP A 64 2.90 -8.01 5.53
CA TRP A 64 3.27 -9.16 6.39
C TRP A 64 4.78 -9.33 6.59
N SER A 65 5.61 -8.73 5.73
CA SER A 65 7.09 -8.76 5.84
C SER A 65 7.66 -7.45 6.40
N LEU A 66 6.86 -6.38 6.49
CA LEU A 66 7.37 -5.05 6.88
C LEU A 66 7.97 -5.05 8.28
N GLY A 67 7.34 -5.73 9.24
CA GLY A 67 7.86 -5.79 10.62
C GLY A 67 9.23 -6.44 10.71
N GLU A 68 9.44 -7.54 9.97
CA GLU A 68 10.73 -8.23 9.87
C GLU A 68 11.78 -7.34 9.20
N ALA A 69 11.43 -6.73 8.06
CA ALA A 69 12.34 -5.84 7.34
C ALA A 69 12.80 -4.65 8.20
N LEU A 70 11.87 -4.04 8.95
CA LEU A 70 12.18 -2.96 9.88
C LEU A 70 13.11 -3.42 11.02
N ALA A 71 12.85 -4.59 11.60
CA ALA A 71 13.69 -5.13 12.67
C ALA A 71 15.13 -5.41 12.20
N PHE A 72 15.30 -5.93 10.99
CA PHE A 72 16.62 -6.18 10.41
C PHE A 72 17.37 -4.88 10.07
N THR A 73 16.67 -3.86 9.59
CA THR A 73 17.29 -2.61 9.16
C THR A 73 17.58 -1.63 10.29
N ALA A 74 16.77 -1.63 11.35
CA ALA A 74 16.87 -0.67 12.46
C ALA A 74 18.28 -0.53 13.07
N PRO A 75 19.05 -1.63 13.31
CA PRO A 75 20.41 -1.53 13.86
C PRO A 75 21.41 -0.76 12.99
N TYR A 76 21.15 -0.68 11.68
CA TYR A 76 22.03 -0.03 10.70
C TYR A 76 21.54 1.36 10.28
N PHE A 77 20.41 1.81 10.85
CA PHE A 77 19.79 3.09 10.47
C PHE A 77 20.57 4.26 11.04
N LYS A 78 21.11 5.12 10.19
CA LYS A 78 21.89 6.27 10.60
C LYS A 78 21.03 7.47 10.96
N LYS A 79 21.53 8.32 11.83
CA LYS A 79 20.88 9.59 12.17
C LYS A 79 20.71 10.46 10.92
N GLY A 80 19.48 10.91 10.68
CA GLY A 80 19.16 11.76 9.54
C GLY A 80 18.75 11.01 8.26
N THR A 81 18.97 9.69 8.18
CA THR A 81 18.44 8.87 7.08
C THR A 81 16.92 8.93 7.05
N VAL A 82 16.34 9.18 5.90
CA VAL A 82 14.88 9.20 5.69
C VAL A 82 14.37 7.80 5.41
N ALA A 83 13.43 7.33 6.21
CA ALA A 83 12.73 6.07 5.96
C ALA A 83 11.46 6.32 5.14
N VAL A 84 11.35 5.66 3.99
CA VAL A 84 10.17 5.74 3.12
C VAL A 84 9.53 4.35 3.05
N SER A 85 8.22 4.25 3.22
CA SER A 85 7.51 3.00 2.93
C SER A 85 6.47 3.19 1.85
N VAL A 86 6.43 2.23 0.91
CA VAL A 86 5.39 2.11 -0.11
C VAL A 86 4.39 0.98 0.21
N THR A 87 4.53 0.34 1.38
CA THR A 87 3.66 -0.74 1.84
C THR A 87 2.23 -0.24 2.05
N LYS A 88 1.25 -1.00 1.55
CA LYS A 88 -0.18 -0.64 1.57
C LYS A 88 -1.01 -1.70 2.31
N GLY A 89 -0.71 -1.96 3.57
CA GLY A 89 -1.37 -2.99 4.37
C GLY A 89 -1.17 -2.82 5.87
N ILE A 90 -1.68 -3.77 6.64
CA ILE A 90 -1.54 -3.84 8.10
C ILE A 90 -0.72 -5.07 8.44
N GLY A 91 0.36 -4.89 9.17
CA GLY A 91 1.20 -6.01 9.62
C GLY A 91 0.44 -6.98 10.51
N GLU A 92 0.58 -8.28 10.26
CA GLU A 92 -0.15 -9.33 10.99
C GLU A 92 0.15 -9.33 12.49
N ASN A 93 1.42 -9.18 12.86
CA ASN A 93 1.88 -9.35 14.24
C ASN A 93 1.59 -8.14 15.13
N ASN A 94 1.75 -6.92 14.61
CA ASN A 94 1.66 -5.70 15.40
C ASN A 94 0.36 -4.91 15.20
N LYS A 95 -0.41 -5.23 14.16
CA LYS A 95 -1.69 -4.57 13.78
C LYS A 95 -1.56 -3.04 13.67
N LEU A 96 -0.41 -2.55 13.24
CA LEU A 96 -0.12 -1.14 13.07
C LEU A 96 -0.29 -0.75 11.59
N LEU A 97 -0.76 0.47 11.36
CA LEU A 97 -0.60 1.13 10.07
C LEU A 97 0.89 1.43 9.83
N VAL A 98 1.28 1.56 8.58
CA VAL A 98 2.69 1.69 8.18
C VAL A 98 3.40 2.88 8.83
N ASP A 99 2.71 4.02 9.01
CA ASP A 99 3.27 5.20 9.67
C ASP A 99 3.63 4.97 11.15
N GLU A 100 2.84 4.15 11.86
CA GLU A 100 3.13 3.73 13.23
C GLU A 100 4.24 2.69 13.26
N ALA A 101 4.19 1.72 12.34
CA ALA A 101 5.21 0.67 12.25
C ALA A 101 6.61 1.27 12.08
N LEU A 102 6.76 2.22 11.14
CA LEU A 102 8.02 2.95 10.94
C LEU A 102 8.49 3.66 12.22
N LYS A 103 7.60 4.45 12.84
CA LYS A 103 7.94 5.22 14.06
C LYS A 103 8.33 4.35 15.24
N LYS A 104 7.70 3.17 15.37
CA LYS A 104 7.92 2.26 16.49
C LYS A 104 9.20 1.45 16.34
N ALA A 105 9.54 1.05 15.12
CA ALA A 105 10.65 0.13 14.86
C ALA A 105 11.99 0.84 14.65
N LEU A 106 11.99 2.06 14.09
CA LEU A 106 13.20 2.80 13.77
C LEU A 106 13.69 3.64 14.95
N PRO A 107 14.98 4.06 14.96
CA PRO A 107 15.52 4.90 16.02
C PRO A 107 14.69 6.16 16.26
N THR A 108 14.56 6.56 17.52
CA THR A 108 13.76 7.74 17.92
C THR A 108 14.19 8.99 17.16
N GLY A 109 13.24 9.66 16.53
CA GLY A 109 13.48 10.86 15.72
C GLY A 109 13.90 10.60 14.27
N ALA A 110 13.97 9.34 13.82
CA ALA A 110 14.19 9.03 12.40
C ALA A 110 13.09 9.66 11.55
N PRO A 111 13.41 10.44 10.50
CA PRO A 111 12.42 11.01 9.62
C PRO A 111 11.71 9.89 8.83
N THR A 112 10.39 9.84 8.89
CA THR A 112 9.58 8.82 8.21
C THR A 112 8.64 9.45 7.20
N VAL A 113 8.49 8.82 6.04
CA VAL A 113 7.58 9.22 4.95
C VAL A 113 6.79 8.01 4.49
N VAL A 114 5.49 8.18 4.33
CA VAL A 114 4.63 7.21 3.65
C VAL A 114 4.48 7.69 2.20
N LEU A 115 4.93 6.89 1.24
CA LEU A 115 4.76 7.18 -0.18
C LEU A 115 3.68 6.26 -0.74
N SER A 116 2.57 6.82 -1.19
CA SER A 116 1.45 6.06 -1.74
C SER A 116 0.79 6.80 -2.91
N GLY A 117 0.13 6.05 -3.78
CA GLY A 117 -0.51 6.60 -4.97
C GLY A 117 -0.60 5.56 -6.08
N ALA A 118 -1.08 5.99 -7.25
CA ALA A 118 -1.19 5.17 -8.45
C ALA A 118 0.20 4.93 -9.05
N MET A 119 0.83 3.84 -8.64
CA MET A 119 2.15 3.39 -9.07
C MET A 119 2.09 1.88 -9.31
N ILE A 120 1.48 1.47 -10.41
CA ILE A 120 1.46 0.07 -10.85
C ILE A 120 2.84 -0.26 -11.41
N ALA A 121 3.50 -1.27 -10.83
CA ALA A 121 4.91 -1.55 -11.12
C ALA A 121 5.16 -1.90 -12.59
N GLU A 122 4.29 -2.69 -13.19
CA GLU A 122 4.37 -3.11 -14.60
C GLU A 122 4.24 -1.90 -15.53
N GLU A 123 3.32 -0.98 -15.25
CA GLU A 123 3.13 0.26 -16.02
C GLU A 123 4.35 1.17 -15.90
N LEU A 124 4.89 1.33 -14.70
CA LEU A 124 6.09 2.12 -14.46
C LEU A 124 7.31 1.54 -15.22
N LEU A 125 7.48 0.21 -15.21
CA LEU A 125 8.55 -0.47 -15.94
C LEU A 125 8.37 -0.38 -17.45
N ALA A 126 7.13 -0.30 -17.95
CA ALA A 126 6.79 -0.05 -19.35
C ALA A 126 6.98 1.43 -19.77
N GLY A 127 7.38 2.32 -18.85
CA GLY A 127 7.62 3.73 -19.12
C GLY A 127 6.39 4.63 -19.00
N HIS A 128 5.27 4.12 -18.49
CA HIS A 128 4.12 4.94 -18.16
C HIS A 128 4.37 5.76 -16.89
N GLY A 129 3.67 6.88 -16.77
CA GLY A 129 3.78 7.76 -15.62
C GLY A 129 3.01 7.25 -14.40
N GLY A 130 3.40 7.74 -13.22
CA GLY A 130 2.73 7.50 -11.96
C GLY A 130 2.40 8.80 -11.21
N MET A 131 1.54 8.68 -10.19
CA MET A 131 1.21 9.78 -9.29
C MET A 131 1.31 9.29 -7.85
N ALA A 132 2.03 10.02 -7.00
CA ALA A 132 2.21 9.67 -5.61
C ALA A 132 2.06 10.88 -4.68
N VAL A 133 1.83 10.57 -3.40
CA VAL A 133 1.86 11.50 -2.28
C VAL A 133 2.99 11.09 -1.35
N ALA A 134 3.93 11.97 -1.09
CA ALA A 134 4.91 11.85 -0.01
C ALA A 134 4.34 12.45 1.28
N ALA A 135 3.96 11.61 2.22
CA ALA A 135 3.25 12.02 3.41
C ALA A 135 4.13 11.95 4.67
N SER A 136 4.33 13.08 5.32
CA SER A 136 5.07 13.18 6.58
C SER A 136 4.71 14.45 7.34
N PRO A 137 4.62 14.43 8.67
CA PRO A 137 4.60 15.65 9.48
C PRO A 137 5.91 16.43 9.38
N ASN A 138 7.02 15.77 9.03
CA ASN A 138 8.29 16.40 8.73
C ASN A 138 8.33 16.83 7.26
N LYS A 139 8.00 18.11 6.99
CA LYS A 139 7.97 18.68 5.64
C LYS A 139 9.31 18.54 4.90
N LYS A 140 10.43 18.65 5.61
CA LYS A 140 11.77 18.51 5.00
C LYS A 140 11.97 17.10 4.48
N ALA A 141 11.61 16.07 5.26
CA ALA A 141 11.73 14.68 4.83
C ALA A 141 10.80 14.38 3.64
N ALA A 142 9.55 14.87 3.66
CA ALA A 142 8.64 14.71 2.53
C ALA A 142 9.17 15.43 1.27
N GLY A 143 9.75 16.63 1.42
CA GLY A 143 10.41 17.36 0.34
C GLY A 143 11.58 16.58 -0.26
N GLN A 144 12.49 16.06 0.58
CA GLN A 144 13.61 15.23 0.13
C GLN A 144 13.14 14.02 -0.70
N VAL A 145 12.03 13.38 -0.29
CA VAL A 145 11.47 12.27 -1.06
C VAL A 145 10.85 12.75 -2.37
N ALA A 146 10.13 13.85 -2.38
CA ALA A 146 9.55 14.40 -3.61
C ALA A 146 10.63 14.81 -4.61
N ASP A 147 11.72 15.42 -4.14
CA ASP A 147 12.85 15.85 -4.98
C ASP A 147 13.57 14.68 -5.68
N LEU A 148 13.53 13.47 -5.11
CA LEU A 148 14.06 12.26 -5.78
C LEU A 148 13.34 11.96 -7.10
N PHE A 149 12.09 12.40 -7.23
CA PHE A 149 11.24 12.14 -8.39
C PHE A 149 11.09 13.34 -9.33
N ALA A 150 11.78 14.46 -9.08
CA ALA A 150 11.59 15.72 -9.83
C ALA A 150 11.73 15.55 -11.36
N ASP A 151 12.75 14.78 -11.79
CA ASP A 151 13.05 14.54 -13.21
C ASP A 151 12.62 13.12 -13.65
N THR A 152 11.55 12.60 -13.07
CA THR A 152 11.05 11.25 -13.38
C THR A 152 9.63 11.26 -13.95
N SER A 153 9.15 10.10 -14.39
CA SER A 153 7.77 9.91 -14.83
C SER A 153 6.75 9.87 -13.67
N ILE A 154 7.19 9.88 -12.41
CA ILE A 154 6.31 9.86 -11.23
C ILE A 154 6.16 11.29 -10.68
N LYS A 155 4.93 11.81 -10.72
CA LYS A 155 4.61 13.10 -10.09
C LYS A 155 4.33 12.91 -8.61
N VAL A 156 5.08 13.60 -7.74
CA VAL A 156 4.93 13.48 -6.28
C VAL A 156 4.43 14.79 -5.69
N THR A 157 3.32 14.72 -4.95
CA THR A 157 2.80 15.83 -4.13
C THR A 157 3.13 15.57 -2.65
N ILE A 158 3.09 16.63 -1.83
CA ILE A 158 3.45 16.55 -0.41
C ILE A 158 2.23 16.84 0.46
N VAL A 159 1.97 15.96 1.44
CA VAL A 159 0.95 16.19 2.47
C VAL A 159 1.51 15.91 3.87
N ALA A 160 0.96 16.55 4.89
CA ALA A 160 1.39 16.33 6.27
C ALA A 160 0.73 15.11 6.93
N ASP A 161 -0.36 14.57 6.35
CA ASP A 161 -1.20 13.53 6.93
C ASP A 161 -0.69 12.12 6.58
N ALA A 162 0.44 11.71 7.17
CA ALA A 162 1.00 10.38 6.97
C ALA A 162 0.03 9.27 7.43
N ARG A 163 -0.73 9.51 8.51
CA ARG A 163 -1.77 8.62 9.01
C ARG A 163 -2.87 8.38 7.97
N GLY A 164 -3.38 9.47 7.38
CA GLY A 164 -4.42 9.38 6.35
C GLY A 164 -3.94 8.64 5.11
N VAL A 165 -2.71 8.92 4.65
CA VAL A 165 -2.14 8.23 3.47
C VAL A 165 -1.92 6.74 3.77
N ALA A 166 -1.42 6.37 4.95
CA ALA A 166 -1.28 4.98 5.39
C ALA A 166 -2.64 4.26 5.43
N ALA A 167 -3.66 4.89 6.03
CA ALA A 167 -5.02 4.36 6.07
C ALA A 167 -5.62 4.17 4.68
N ALA A 168 -5.50 5.17 3.80
CA ALA A 168 -6.02 5.10 2.44
C ALA A 168 -5.42 3.95 1.63
N GLY A 169 -4.11 3.70 1.78
CA GLY A 169 -3.42 2.57 1.14
C GLY A 169 -4.00 1.20 1.53
N VAL A 170 -4.38 1.03 2.79
CA VAL A 170 -5.07 -0.18 3.28
C VAL A 170 -6.49 -0.26 2.74
N LEU A 171 -7.24 0.82 2.89
CA LEU A 171 -8.67 0.85 2.56
C LEU A 171 -8.90 0.61 1.08
N LYS A 172 -8.11 1.23 0.19
CA LYS A 172 -8.26 1.02 -1.25
C LYS A 172 -8.14 -0.45 -1.66
N ASN A 173 -7.22 -1.19 -1.04
CA ASN A 173 -7.03 -2.61 -1.31
C ASN A 173 -8.24 -3.43 -0.85
N ILE A 174 -8.74 -3.17 0.36
CA ILE A 174 -9.90 -3.87 0.93
C ILE A 174 -11.17 -3.60 0.11
N TYR A 175 -11.40 -2.36 -0.32
CA TYR A 175 -12.58 -2.06 -1.13
C TYR A 175 -12.43 -2.50 -2.60
N ALA A 176 -11.20 -2.60 -3.13
CA ALA A 176 -10.97 -3.25 -4.43
C ALA A 176 -11.36 -4.74 -4.41
N LEU A 177 -11.23 -5.44 -3.27
CA LEU A 177 -11.73 -6.79 -3.09
C LEU A 177 -13.25 -6.86 -3.32
N SER A 178 -14.03 -5.88 -2.81
CA SER A 178 -15.49 -5.85 -3.02
C SER A 178 -15.85 -5.69 -4.49
N LEU A 179 -15.11 -4.85 -5.23
CA LEU A 179 -15.30 -4.67 -6.67
C LEU A 179 -14.92 -5.96 -7.42
N GLY A 180 -13.91 -6.69 -6.96
CA GLY A 180 -13.57 -8.01 -7.49
C GLY A 180 -14.67 -9.04 -7.27
N ILE A 181 -15.28 -9.08 -6.08
CA ILE A 181 -16.42 -9.97 -5.81
C ILE A 181 -17.59 -9.61 -6.72
N ALA A 182 -17.96 -8.34 -6.83
CA ALA A 182 -19.03 -7.88 -7.71
C ALA A 182 -18.78 -8.25 -9.18
N ASP A 183 -17.54 -8.12 -9.65
CA ASP A 183 -17.13 -8.51 -11.01
C ASP A 183 -17.25 -10.03 -11.21
N GLY A 184 -16.79 -10.83 -10.24
CA GLY A 184 -16.91 -12.29 -10.25
C GLY A 184 -18.33 -12.81 -10.22
N LEU A 185 -19.27 -12.05 -9.61
CA LEU A 185 -20.71 -12.31 -9.60
C LEU A 185 -21.45 -11.77 -10.84
N GLY A 186 -20.72 -11.16 -11.80
CA GLY A 186 -21.30 -10.65 -13.03
C GLY A 186 -22.12 -9.36 -12.88
N TRP A 187 -21.85 -8.53 -11.86
CA TRP A 187 -22.52 -7.24 -11.70
C TRP A 187 -22.27 -6.30 -12.88
N GLY A 188 -23.32 -5.62 -13.32
CA GLY A 188 -23.24 -4.63 -14.38
C GLY A 188 -22.46 -3.37 -13.97
N ARG A 189 -22.07 -2.53 -14.95
CA ARG A 189 -21.27 -1.33 -14.70
C ARG A 189 -21.97 -0.32 -13.79
N ASN A 190 -23.29 -0.18 -13.87
CA ASN A 190 -24.05 0.71 -12.99
C ASN A 190 -23.99 0.24 -11.53
N GLU A 191 -24.14 -1.06 -11.28
CA GLU A 191 -24.05 -1.66 -9.95
C GLU A 191 -22.63 -1.52 -9.36
N GLN A 192 -21.60 -1.80 -10.17
CA GLN A 192 -20.20 -1.63 -9.77
C GLN A 192 -19.88 -0.15 -9.48
N GLY A 193 -20.40 0.79 -10.29
CA GLY A 193 -20.25 2.22 -10.05
C GLY A 193 -20.92 2.67 -8.75
N PHE A 194 -22.11 2.17 -8.46
CA PHE A 194 -22.81 2.42 -7.20
C PHE A 194 -22.01 1.86 -6.00
N LEU A 195 -21.54 0.62 -6.10
CA LEU A 195 -20.71 -0.02 -5.06
C LEU A 195 -19.43 0.79 -4.79
N MET A 196 -18.78 1.31 -5.85
CA MET A 196 -17.59 2.15 -5.73
C MET A 196 -17.90 3.48 -5.00
N ALA A 197 -19.05 4.10 -5.30
CA ALA A 197 -19.49 5.31 -4.61
C ALA A 197 -19.77 5.07 -3.13
N GLN A 198 -20.43 3.97 -2.79
CA GLN A 198 -20.65 3.54 -1.41
C GLN A 198 -19.33 3.20 -0.70
N ALA A 199 -18.39 2.54 -1.39
CA ALA A 199 -17.06 2.27 -0.87
C ALA A 199 -16.35 3.57 -0.45
N LEU A 200 -16.38 4.62 -1.27
CA LEU A 200 -15.80 5.92 -0.93
C LEU A 200 -16.45 6.56 0.30
N GLN A 201 -17.76 6.39 0.49
CA GLN A 201 -18.44 6.88 1.69
C GLN A 201 -18.00 6.13 2.96
N GLU A 202 -17.85 4.80 2.90
CA GLU A 202 -17.34 4.01 4.01
C GLU A 202 -15.88 4.33 4.29
N MET A 203 -15.03 4.39 3.26
CA MET A 203 -13.62 4.79 3.37
C MET A 203 -13.50 6.16 4.04
N SER A 204 -14.35 7.11 3.68
CA SER A 204 -14.35 8.47 4.25
C SER A 204 -14.63 8.46 5.76
N LYS A 205 -15.52 7.58 6.27
CA LYS A 205 -15.76 7.38 7.70
C LYS A 205 -14.57 6.71 8.37
N LEU A 206 -14.02 5.67 7.73
CA LEU A 206 -12.88 4.91 8.23
C LEU A 206 -11.62 5.77 8.33
N MET A 207 -11.37 6.68 7.39
CA MET A 207 -10.26 7.63 7.45
C MET A 207 -10.23 8.36 8.80
N VAL A 208 -11.36 8.91 9.22
CA VAL A 208 -11.48 9.64 10.50
C VAL A 208 -11.32 8.69 11.69
N TRP A 209 -11.92 7.50 11.65
CA TRP A 209 -11.82 6.54 12.75
C TRP A 209 -10.42 5.97 12.93
N LEU A 210 -9.62 5.93 11.87
CA LEU A 210 -8.22 5.51 11.90
C LEU A 210 -7.25 6.66 12.23
N GLY A 211 -7.76 7.87 12.44
CA GLY A 211 -6.98 9.05 12.83
C GLY A 211 -6.38 9.85 11.66
N GLY A 212 -6.81 9.58 10.43
CA GLY A 212 -6.48 10.36 9.24
C GLY A 212 -7.49 11.47 8.97
N LYS A 213 -7.17 12.34 8.01
CA LYS A 213 -8.07 13.41 7.55
C LYS A 213 -8.93 12.90 6.40
N LYS A 214 -10.23 13.23 6.43
CA LYS A 214 -11.15 12.88 5.34
C LYS A 214 -10.67 13.44 3.98
N ALA A 215 -10.13 14.64 3.96
CA ALA A 215 -9.64 15.29 2.75
C ALA A 215 -8.51 14.49 2.06
N THR A 216 -7.67 13.80 2.82
CA THR A 216 -6.57 12.99 2.28
C THR A 216 -7.05 11.86 1.36
N LEU A 217 -8.27 11.34 1.58
CA LEU A 217 -8.86 10.34 0.68
C LEU A 217 -9.07 10.89 -0.74
N PHE A 218 -9.32 12.20 -0.85
CA PHE A 218 -9.62 12.86 -2.11
C PHE A 218 -8.39 13.54 -2.74
N GLU A 219 -7.19 13.35 -2.19
CA GLU A 219 -5.96 13.71 -2.89
C GLU A 219 -5.90 12.96 -4.22
N PRO A 220 -5.59 13.65 -5.35
CA PRO A 220 -5.68 13.04 -6.68
C PRO A 220 -4.92 11.71 -6.83
N ALA A 221 -3.70 11.64 -6.29
CA ALA A 221 -2.89 10.41 -6.36
C ALA A 221 -3.49 9.25 -5.54
N ILE A 222 -4.12 9.56 -4.39
CA ILE A 222 -4.76 8.57 -3.52
C ILE A 222 -6.05 8.04 -4.15
N LEU A 223 -6.86 8.93 -4.69
CA LEU A 223 -8.11 8.54 -5.34
C LEU A 223 -7.85 7.77 -6.64
N ALA A 224 -6.85 8.20 -7.43
CA ALA A 224 -6.40 7.49 -8.62
C ALA A 224 -5.91 6.07 -8.30
N ASP A 225 -5.19 5.86 -7.18
CA ASP A 225 -4.74 4.53 -6.74
C ASP A 225 -5.92 3.60 -6.41
N PHE A 226 -6.98 4.13 -5.81
CA PHE A 226 -8.21 3.36 -5.58
C PHE A 226 -8.88 2.96 -6.90
N PHE A 227 -9.04 3.89 -7.83
CA PHE A 227 -9.65 3.60 -9.13
C PHE A 227 -8.82 2.61 -9.95
N ALA A 228 -7.52 2.86 -10.08
CA ALA A 228 -6.61 1.97 -10.81
C ALA A 228 -6.64 0.54 -10.24
N THR A 229 -6.55 0.39 -8.90
CA THR A 229 -6.59 -0.93 -8.26
C THR A 229 -7.93 -1.64 -8.43
N SER A 230 -9.04 -0.90 -8.41
CA SER A 230 -10.40 -1.45 -8.52
C SER A 230 -10.77 -1.85 -9.95
N THR A 231 -10.15 -1.23 -10.96
CA THR A 231 -10.47 -1.45 -12.38
C THR A 231 -9.45 -2.33 -13.10
N SER A 232 -8.19 -2.35 -12.64
CA SER A 232 -7.14 -3.18 -13.25
C SER A 232 -7.48 -4.67 -13.18
N LYS A 233 -7.21 -5.36 -14.28
CA LYS A 233 -7.32 -6.82 -14.35
C LYS A 233 -6.17 -7.53 -13.60
N ASP A 234 -5.04 -6.86 -13.45
CA ASP A 234 -3.82 -7.40 -12.86
C ASP A 234 -3.75 -7.15 -11.34
N SER A 235 -4.76 -6.46 -10.77
CA SER A 235 -4.83 -6.22 -9.34
C SER A 235 -5.05 -7.49 -8.54
N ALA A 236 -4.04 -7.96 -7.79
CA ALA A 236 -4.16 -9.12 -6.91
C ALA A 236 -5.33 -9.00 -5.91
N ASN A 237 -5.66 -7.78 -5.45
CA ASN A 237 -6.79 -7.54 -4.56
C ASN A 237 -8.13 -7.77 -5.25
N LYS A 238 -8.27 -7.31 -6.50
CA LYS A 238 -9.46 -7.53 -7.30
C LYS A 238 -9.60 -9.00 -7.68
N GLN A 239 -8.50 -9.64 -8.11
CA GLN A 239 -8.49 -11.07 -8.47
C GLN A 239 -8.88 -11.96 -7.28
N ALA A 240 -8.37 -11.68 -6.08
CA ALA A 240 -8.79 -12.37 -4.87
C ALA A 240 -10.31 -12.25 -4.62
N GLY A 241 -10.91 -11.11 -4.97
CA GLY A 241 -12.36 -10.93 -4.90
C GLY A 241 -13.11 -11.80 -5.92
N ILE A 242 -12.61 -11.88 -7.16
CA ILE A 242 -13.19 -12.74 -8.21
C ILE A 242 -13.11 -14.22 -7.78
N GLU A 243 -12.00 -14.65 -7.19
CA GLU A 243 -11.87 -16.03 -6.67
C GLU A 243 -12.85 -16.31 -5.54
N LEU A 244 -12.99 -15.39 -4.58
CA LEU A 244 -13.99 -15.52 -3.50
C LEU A 244 -15.42 -15.68 -4.03
N ALA A 245 -15.78 -14.93 -5.09
CA ALA A 245 -17.07 -15.04 -5.72
C ALA A 245 -17.30 -16.38 -6.40
N LYS A 246 -16.28 -16.90 -7.10
CA LYS A 246 -16.40 -18.12 -7.92
C LYS A 246 -16.18 -19.41 -7.14
N HIS A 247 -15.30 -19.37 -6.15
CA HIS A 247 -14.79 -20.58 -5.48
C HIS A 247 -14.98 -20.57 -3.96
N GLY A 248 -15.51 -19.47 -3.39
CA GLY A 248 -15.68 -19.31 -1.95
C GLY A 248 -14.38 -19.14 -1.16
N SER A 249 -13.21 -19.14 -1.82
CA SER A 249 -11.91 -18.94 -1.21
C SER A 249 -10.99 -18.16 -2.15
N ALA A 250 -10.11 -17.34 -1.59
CA ALA A 250 -9.04 -16.65 -2.34
C ALA A 250 -7.74 -17.43 -2.18
N LEU A 251 -7.19 -17.92 -3.29
CA LEU A 251 -5.88 -18.58 -3.35
C LEU A 251 -4.76 -17.56 -3.53
N ILE A 252 -5.06 -16.46 -4.20
CA ILE A 252 -4.11 -15.36 -4.41
C ILE A 252 -3.84 -14.65 -3.08
N LYS A 253 -2.56 -14.61 -2.69
CA LYS A 253 -2.12 -13.83 -1.54
C LYS A 253 -2.21 -12.34 -1.86
N SER A 254 -3.08 -11.61 -1.15
CA SER A 254 -3.32 -10.19 -1.39
C SER A 254 -3.33 -9.37 -0.11
N GLU A 255 -2.97 -8.10 -0.22
CA GLU A 255 -2.99 -7.15 0.90
C GLU A 255 -4.39 -6.99 1.50
N SER A 256 -5.45 -7.07 0.68
CA SER A 256 -6.83 -6.97 1.12
C SER A 256 -7.22 -8.10 2.06
N VAL A 257 -6.96 -9.34 1.67
CA VAL A 257 -7.30 -10.53 2.48
C VAL A 257 -6.46 -10.57 3.76
N ALA A 258 -5.16 -10.27 3.66
CA ALA A 258 -4.26 -10.25 4.82
C ALA A 258 -4.61 -9.14 5.83
N SER A 259 -4.96 -7.94 5.37
CA SER A 259 -5.19 -6.77 6.24
C SER A 259 -6.61 -6.69 6.82
N LEU A 260 -7.60 -7.31 6.18
CA LEU A 260 -9.01 -7.18 6.57
C LEU A 260 -9.31 -7.61 8.01
N PRO A 261 -8.82 -8.76 8.52
CA PRO A 261 -9.06 -9.15 9.90
C PRO A 261 -8.47 -8.16 10.92
N ALA A 262 -7.29 -7.61 10.63
CA ALA A 262 -6.65 -6.61 11.47
C ALA A 262 -7.44 -5.29 11.46
N LEU A 263 -7.89 -4.83 10.29
CA LEU A 263 -8.72 -3.63 10.17
C LEU A 263 -10.01 -3.76 10.98
N VAL A 264 -10.74 -4.86 10.82
CA VAL A 264 -11.98 -5.12 11.57
C VAL A 264 -11.75 -5.08 13.09
N LYS A 265 -10.61 -5.59 13.55
CA LYS A 265 -10.23 -5.55 14.96
C LYS A 265 -9.91 -4.13 15.44
N ILE A 266 -9.16 -3.35 14.67
CA ILE A 266 -8.78 -1.95 14.99
C ILE A 266 -10.03 -1.07 15.05
N VAL A 267 -10.92 -1.19 14.07
CA VAL A 267 -12.15 -0.39 13.96
C VAL A 267 -13.16 -0.76 15.06
N GLY A 268 -13.23 -2.03 15.42
CA GLY A 268 -14.16 -2.57 16.40
C GLY A 268 -15.52 -2.96 15.80
N ARG A 269 -16.09 -4.05 16.33
CA ARG A 269 -17.28 -4.72 15.77
C ARG A 269 -18.48 -3.78 15.60
N ASP A 270 -18.74 -2.90 16.56
CA ASP A 270 -19.93 -2.03 16.53
C ASP A 270 -19.84 -0.93 15.46
N LYS A 271 -18.64 -0.43 15.19
CA LYS A 271 -18.42 0.50 14.09
C LYS A 271 -18.50 -0.22 12.73
N VAL A 272 -17.92 -1.42 12.63
CA VAL A 272 -17.94 -2.24 11.40
C VAL A 272 -19.38 -2.56 10.97
N LYS A 273 -20.30 -2.85 11.91
CA LYS A 273 -21.72 -3.08 11.60
C LYS A 273 -22.40 -1.87 10.91
N LYS A 274 -21.86 -0.66 11.07
CA LYS A 274 -22.36 0.57 10.43
C LYS A 274 -21.79 0.80 9.03
N LEU A 275 -21.00 -0.13 8.53
CA LEU A 275 -20.32 -0.10 7.24
C LEU A 275 -20.69 -1.37 6.46
N PRO A 276 -21.81 -1.36 5.72
CA PRO A 276 -22.35 -2.56 5.07
C PRO A 276 -21.34 -3.33 4.24
N ILE A 277 -20.52 -2.63 3.42
CA ILE A 277 -19.53 -3.29 2.55
C ILE A 277 -18.44 -3.95 3.42
N LEU A 278 -17.83 -3.22 4.36
CA LEU A 278 -16.78 -3.76 5.21
C LEU A 278 -17.28 -4.92 6.09
N PHE A 279 -18.51 -4.82 6.61
CA PHE A 279 -19.14 -5.88 7.39
C PHE A 279 -19.34 -7.16 6.55
N THR A 280 -19.84 -6.99 5.32
CA THR A 280 -20.04 -8.08 4.36
C THR A 280 -18.72 -8.74 3.99
N LEU A 281 -17.70 -7.96 3.63
CA LEU A 281 -16.35 -8.46 3.32
C LEU A 281 -15.77 -9.28 4.48
N GLY A 282 -15.89 -8.78 5.73
CA GLY A 282 -15.42 -9.51 6.91
C GLY A 282 -16.09 -10.87 7.09
N ARG A 283 -17.36 -11.02 6.70
CA ARG A 283 -18.08 -12.31 6.77
C ARG A 283 -17.70 -13.25 5.64
N VAL A 284 -17.56 -12.73 4.42
CA VAL A 284 -17.20 -13.52 3.22
C VAL A 284 -15.77 -14.06 3.37
N VAL A 285 -14.78 -13.21 3.68
CA VAL A 285 -13.38 -13.63 3.81
C VAL A 285 -13.17 -14.64 4.95
N LEU A 286 -13.99 -14.56 6.01
CA LEU A 286 -13.98 -15.55 7.11
C LEU A 286 -14.78 -16.82 6.82
N GLY A 287 -15.32 -16.98 5.61
CA GLY A 287 -16.13 -18.15 5.23
C GLY A 287 -17.47 -18.28 5.98
N LYS A 288 -18.00 -17.18 6.55
CA LYS A 288 -19.25 -17.19 7.34
C LYS A 288 -20.50 -17.06 6.51
N ILE A 289 -20.36 -16.66 5.26
CA ILE A 289 -21.43 -16.49 4.29
C ILE A 289 -20.85 -16.58 2.90
N GLU A 290 -21.57 -17.16 1.97
CA GLU A 290 -21.21 -17.18 0.55
C GLU A 290 -21.28 -15.77 -0.05
N ALA A 291 -20.38 -15.47 -0.98
CA ALA A 291 -20.24 -14.13 -1.57
C ALA A 291 -21.54 -13.71 -2.28
N GLU A 292 -22.16 -14.59 -3.06
CA GLU A 292 -23.40 -14.31 -3.79
C GLU A 292 -24.51 -13.84 -2.85
N LYS A 293 -24.83 -14.65 -1.82
CA LYS A 293 -25.87 -14.32 -0.85
C LYS A 293 -25.57 -13.02 -0.09
N ALA A 294 -24.30 -12.78 0.26
CA ALA A 294 -23.89 -11.59 0.98
C ALA A 294 -24.01 -10.31 0.14
N PHE A 295 -23.74 -10.42 -1.17
CA PHE A 295 -23.78 -9.28 -2.09
C PHE A 295 -25.17 -8.98 -2.62
N GLU A 296 -26.11 -9.94 -2.61
CA GLU A 296 -27.53 -9.66 -2.86
C GLU A 296 -28.10 -8.62 -1.90
N ASP A 297 -27.68 -8.64 -0.63
CA ASP A 297 -28.12 -7.66 0.35
C ASP A 297 -27.49 -6.27 0.10
N LEU A 298 -26.26 -6.21 -0.45
CA LEU A 298 -25.63 -4.95 -0.84
C LEU A 298 -26.31 -4.29 -2.06
N LYS A 299 -26.96 -5.07 -2.94
CA LYS A 299 -27.73 -4.50 -4.07
C LYS A 299 -28.98 -3.73 -3.63
N LYS A 300 -29.45 -3.95 -2.42
CA LYS A 300 -30.64 -3.29 -1.87
C LYS A 300 -30.36 -1.96 -1.15
N LEU A 301 -29.07 -1.62 -1.00
CA LEU A 301 -28.64 -0.35 -0.39
C LEU A 301 -28.81 0.83 -1.36
#